data_77d2ce5676fef35f335da4fc2c49ddaa
#
_entry.id   77d2ce5676fef35f335da4fc2c49ddaa
#
_cell.length_a   1.000
_cell.length_b   1.000
_cell.length_c   1.000
_cell.angle_alpha   90.00
_cell.angle_beta   90.00
_cell.angle_gamma   90.00
#
_symmetry.space_group_name_H-M   'P 1'
#
loop_
_entity.id
_entity.type
_entity.pdbx_description
1 polymer ?
#
loop_
_entity_poly.entity_id
_entity_poly.type
_entity_poly.pdbx_seq_one_letter_code
_entity_poly.pdbx_strand_id
1 'polypeptide(L)'
;MGKIPQEQVPGVSHRRVGDIVVTAISDGFVDGGLDVLRNIDQEEARRILAESFRPARRTAINAFLLYSAGRLALVETGSGNYLGPTAGKVLANIAAAGVDPASIETVLLTHMHPDHSAGLSDPATGRRYFSNAELVVHENEPPHWFDDAAMAKASERQQRLYFMCAREQITPYKDRTRLFQKGEVFPGVTAIPCHGHTPGHTSSRRSCVCWSTMQCVPIKRACRGFSFLREPSSASVG
;
A
#
# COMPACT_ATOMS: atom_id res chain seq x y z
N MET A 1 -27.19 -22.50 14.03
CA MET A 1 -26.23 -23.14 13.10
C MET A 1 -25.86 -22.15 12.01
N GLY A 2 -24.60 -21.76 11.90
CA GLY A 2 -24.12 -20.90 10.83
C GLY A 2 -24.31 -21.61 9.48
N LYS A 3 -24.71 -20.85 8.44
CA LYS A 3 -24.78 -21.40 7.08
C LYS A 3 -23.38 -21.73 6.60
N ILE A 4 -23.18 -22.91 6.05
CA ILE A 4 -21.94 -23.27 5.34
C ILE A 4 -21.82 -22.34 4.13
N PRO A 5 -20.69 -21.64 3.92
CA PRO A 5 -20.48 -20.84 2.72
C PRO A 5 -20.68 -21.68 1.48
N GLN A 6 -21.53 -21.22 0.57
CA GLN A 6 -21.85 -21.89 -0.69
C GLN A 6 -20.93 -21.42 -1.84
N GLU A 7 -20.26 -20.27 -1.63
CA GLU A 7 -19.43 -19.64 -2.64
C GLU A 7 -18.07 -19.32 -2.06
N GLN A 8 -17.04 -19.46 -2.87
CA GLN A 8 -15.71 -18.98 -2.59
C GLN A 8 -15.70 -17.46 -2.74
N VAL A 9 -15.29 -16.71 -1.71
CA VAL A 9 -15.03 -15.27 -1.81
C VAL A 9 -13.61 -15.09 -2.37
N PRO A 10 -13.46 -14.78 -3.66
CA PRO A 10 -12.13 -14.59 -4.25
C PRO A 10 -11.48 -13.34 -3.66
N GLY A 11 -10.16 -13.38 -3.46
CA GLY A 11 -9.38 -12.23 -3.03
C GLY A 11 -9.39 -11.96 -1.51
N VAL A 12 -9.88 -12.90 -0.70
CA VAL A 12 -9.87 -12.81 0.77
C VAL A 12 -9.24 -14.07 1.37
N SER A 13 -8.29 -13.87 2.28
CA SER A 13 -7.63 -14.97 3.00
C SER A 13 -7.35 -14.59 4.46
N HIS A 14 -7.64 -15.48 5.40
CA HIS A 14 -7.49 -15.23 6.83
C HIS A 14 -6.32 -16.02 7.42
N ARG A 15 -5.56 -15.38 8.30
CA ARG A 15 -4.49 -16.03 9.06
C ARG A 15 -4.40 -15.47 10.46
N ARG A 16 -4.26 -16.34 11.46
CA ARG A 16 -3.92 -15.93 12.82
C ARG A 16 -2.41 -15.85 12.98
N VAL A 17 -1.94 -14.76 13.55
CA VAL A 17 -0.53 -14.50 13.87
C VAL A 17 -0.46 -14.12 15.35
N GLY A 18 -0.28 -15.12 16.21
CA GLY A 18 -0.44 -14.95 17.65
C GLY A 18 -1.88 -14.57 18.01
N ASP A 19 -2.08 -13.45 18.66
CA ASP A 19 -3.38 -12.87 19.05
C ASP A 19 -3.99 -11.94 17.97
N ILE A 20 -3.24 -11.61 16.91
CA ILE A 20 -3.74 -10.82 15.78
C ILE A 20 -4.34 -11.75 14.74
N VAL A 21 -5.54 -11.42 14.27
CA VAL A 21 -6.10 -12.01 13.05
C VAL A 21 -5.82 -11.07 11.88
N VAL A 22 -5.23 -11.63 10.84
CA VAL A 22 -4.88 -10.93 9.62
C VAL A 22 -5.74 -11.44 8.49
N THR A 23 -6.39 -10.54 7.79
CA THR A 23 -7.15 -10.86 6.58
C THR A 23 -6.50 -10.16 5.40
N ALA A 24 -5.90 -10.92 4.49
CA ALA A 24 -5.42 -10.37 3.23
C ALA A 24 -6.62 -10.09 2.32
N ILE A 25 -6.67 -8.88 1.78
CA ILE A 25 -7.70 -8.38 0.86
C ILE A 25 -7.00 -8.06 -0.46
N SER A 26 -7.35 -8.77 -1.52
CA SER A 26 -6.81 -8.45 -2.84
C SER A 26 -7.45 -7.17 -3.39
N ASP A 27 -6.64 -6.26 -3.88
CA ASP A 27 -7.09 -5.13 -4.71
C ASP A 27 -7.17 -5.50 -6.19
N GLY A 28 -6.53 -6.61 -6.57
CA GLY A 28 -6.36 -7.04 -7.94
C GLY A 28 -4.90 -6.96 -8.37
N PHE A 29 -4.66 -6.57 -9.61
CA PHE A 29 -3.31 -6.52 -10.16
C PHE A 29 -3.16 -5.43 -11.23
N VAL A 30 -1.91 -5.07 -11.51
CA VAL A 30 -1.53 -4.27 -12.67
C VAL A 30 -0.44 -4.98 -13.47
N ASP A 31 -0.56 -4.93 -14.80
CA ASP A 31 0.48 -5.39 -15.71
C ASP A 31 1.32 -4.17 -16.10
N GLY A 32 2.51 -4.06 -15.54
CA GLY A 32 3.41 -2.94 -15.73
C GLY A 32 4.36 -3.13 -16.92
N GLY A 33 4.80 -2.03 -17.52
CA GLY A 33 5.83 -2.01 -18.55
C GLY A 33 7.19 -2.51 -18.04
N LEU A 34 8.05 -2.92 -18.96
CA LEU A 34 9.42 -3.35 -18.65
C LEU A 34 10.42 -2.18 -18.64
N ASP A 35 10.00 -1.05 -19.14
CA ASP A 35 10.77 0.22 -19.20
C ASP A 35 11.17 0.78 -17.84
N VAL A 36 10.43 0.41 -16.80
CA VAL A 36 10.72 0.80 -15.41
C VAL A 36 11.78 -0.06 -14.74
N LEU A 37 12.15 -1.20 -15.35
CA LEU A 37 13.19 -2.06 -14.79
C LEU A 37 14.57 -1.41 -14.98
N ARG A 38 15.45 -1.57 -13.99
CA ARG A 38 16.83 -1.09 -14.01
C ARG A 38 17.79 -2.26 -14.03
N ASN A 39 18.97 -2.04 -14.63
CA ASN A 39 20.08 -3.02 -14.69
C ASN A 39 19.70 -4.34 -15.41
N ILE A 40 18.71 -4.30 -16.27
CA ILE A 40 18.31 -5.41 -17.15
C ILE A 40 17.72 -4.81 -18.41
N ASP A 41 18.04 -5.37 -19.57
CA ASP A 41 17.37 -4.96 -20.82
C ASP A 41 15.98 -5.61 -20.92
N GLN A 42 15.13 -5.02 -21.78
CA GLN A 42 13.74 -5.46 -21.88
C GLN A 42 13.59 -6.83 -22.53
N GLU A 43 14.52 -7.24 -23.39
CA GLU A 43 14.47 -8.55 -24.06
C GLU A 43 14.81 -9.65 -23.07
N GLU A 44 15.85 -9.47 -22.28
CA GLU A 44 16.21 -10.35 -21.18
C GLU A 44 15.08 -10.46 -20.14
N ALA A 45 14.45 -9.33 -19.80
CA ALA A 45 13.29 -9.34 -18.89
C ALA A 45 12.11 -10.12 -19.46
N ARG A 46 11.81 -10.01 -20.78
CA ARG A 46 10.77 -10.80 -21.46
C ARG A 46 11.11 -12.28 -21.44
N ARG A 47 12.38 -12.64 -21.69
CA ARG A 47 12.84 -14.03 -21.66
C ARG A 47 12.62 -14.65 -20.27
N ILE A 48 13.03 -13.97 -19.21
CA ILE A 48 12.84 -14.42 -17.82
C ILE A 48 11.36 -14.60 -17.47
N LEU A 49 10.50 -13.68 -17.89
CA LEU A 49 9.06 -13.81 -17.69
C LEU A 49 8.50 -15.03 -18.44
N ALA A 50 8.89 -15.23 -19.69
CA ALA A 50 8.46 -16.38 -20.51
C ALA A 50 8.91 -17.72 -19.90
N GLU A 51 10.16 -17.83 -19.48
CA GLU A 51 10.70 -19.03 -18.79
C GLU A 51 9.99 -19.32 -17.46
N SER A 52 9.47 -18.27 -16.81
CA SER A 52 8.66 -18.38 -15.60
C SER A 52 7.16 -18.56 -15.87
N PHE A 53 6.75 -18.80 -17.11
CA PHE A 53 5.36 -18.88 -17.56
C PHE A 53 4.50 -17.67 -17.17
N ARG A 54 5.10 -16.50 -17.13
CA ARG A 54 4.41 -15.25 -16.81
C ARG A 54 4.17 -14.43 -18.08
N PRO A 55 2.91 -14.15 -18.44
CA PRO A 55 2.59 -13.42 -19.68
C PRO A 55 2.97 -11.93 -19.63
N ALA A 56 3.14 -11.38 -18.42
CA ALA A 56 3.45 -9.99 -18.20
C ALA A 56 4.17 -9.78 -16.86
N ARG A 57 4.74 -8.59 -16.67
CA ARG A 57 5.23 -8.12 -15.37
C ARG A 57 4.02 -7.77 -14.48
N ARG A 58 3.35 -8.81 -14.01
CA ARG A 58 2.17 -8.67 -13.17
C ARG A 58 2.55 -8.43 -11.72
N THR A 59 2.01 -7.33 -11.16
CA THR A 59 2.14 -6.98 -9.75
C THR A 59 0.77 -7.08 -9.09
N ALA A 60 0.62 -7.96 -8.10
CA ALA A 60 -0.57 -8.04 -7.27
C ALA A 60 -0.56 -6.88 -6.26
N ILE A 61 -1.72 -6.26 -6.07
CA ILE A 61 -1.94 -5.21 -5.08
C ILE A 61 -2.81 -5.80 -3.99
N ASN A 62 -2.42 -5.61 -2.73
CA ASN A 62 -3.11 -6.18 -1.58
C ASN A 62 -3.21 -5.15 -0.46
N ALA A 63 -4.30 -5.26 0.32
CA ALA A 63 -4.49 -4.61 1.59
C ALA A 63 -4.66 -5.67 2.69
N PHE A 64 -4.56 -5.27 3.96
CA PHE A 64 -4.67 -6.22 5.06
C PHE A 64 -5.54 -5.65 6.18
N LEU A 65 -6.62 -6.34 6.53
CA LEU A 65 -7.32 -6.06 7.77
C LEU A 65 -6.57 -6.72 8.94
N LEU A 66 -6.39 -5.96 10.01
CA LEU A 66 -5.77 -6.41 11.25
C LEU A 66 -6.77 -6.28 12.39
N TYR A 67 -7.13 -7.40 13.00
CA TYR A 67 -7.93 -7.40 14.22
C TYR A 67 -7.03 -7.71 15.42
N SER A 68 -6.89 -6.75 16.31
CA SER A 68 -6.03 -6.84 17.50
C SER A 68 -6.64 -6.06 18.67
N ALA A 69 -6.61 -6.65 19.87
CA ALA A 69 -7.11 -6.05 21.10
C ALA A 69 -8.55 -5.47 21.00
N GLY A 70 -9.43 -6.16 20.27
CA GLY A 70 -10.82 -5.73 20.06
C GLY A 70 -10.99 -4.61 19.02
N ARG A 71 -9.93 -4.18 18.35
CA ARG A 71 -9.89 -3.08 17.38
C ARG A 71 -9.60 -3.57 15.97
N LEU A 72 -10.07 -2.84 14.97
CA LEU A 72 -9.90 -3.15 13.56
C LEU A 72 -9.11 -2.05 12.85
N ALA A 73 -8.01 -2.45 12.19
CA ALA A 73 -7.25 -1.58 11.31
C ALA A 73 -7.20 -2.14 9.88
N LEU A 74 -7.01 -1.26 8.91
CA LEU A 74 -6.69 -1.59 7.52
C LEU A 74 -5.29 -1.10 7.21
N VAL A 75 -4.43 -1.98 6.72
CA VAL A 75 -3.13 -1.62 6.15
C VAL A 75 -3.28 -1.54 4.65
N GLU A 76 -2.98 -0.40 4.07
CA GLU A 76 -3.20 -0.03 2.68
C GLU A 76 -4.68 0.03 2.28
N THR A 77 -4.98 0.79 1.24
CA THR A 77 -6.35 0.97 0.74
C THR A 77 -6.51 0.56 -0.72
N GLY A 78 -5.42 0.08 -1.33
CA GLY A 78 -5.42 -0.26 -2.75
C GLY A 78 -5.41 0.96 -3.66
N SER A 79 -5.71 0.72 -4.92
CA SER A 79 -5.53 1.67 -6.02
C SER A 79 -6.79 2.47 -6.39
N GLY A 80 -7.89 2.23 -5.72
CA GLY A 80 -9.15 2.89 -6.09
C GLY A 80 -9.42 2.79 -7.60
N ASN A 81 -9.66 3.93 -8.24
CA ASN A 81 -9.92 3.99 -9.69
C ASN A 81 -8.70 4.45 -10.52
N TYR A 82 -7.49 4.51 -9.93
CA TYR A 82 -6.35 5.16 -10.58
C TYR A 82 -5.52 4.24 -11.47
N LEU A 83 -5.50 2.93 -11.22
CA LEU A 83 -4.57 2.00 -11.88
C LEU A 83 -5.22 1.01 -12.87
N GLY A 84 -6.44 1.30 -13.29
CA GLY A 84 -7.14 0.56 -14.33
C GLY A 84 -8.10 -0.52 -13.82
N PRO A 85 -8.78 -1.23 -14.72
CA PRO A 85 -9.96 -2.05 -14.38
C PRO A 85 -9.63 -3.39 -13.70
N THR A 86 -8.36 -3.80 -13.68
CA THR A 86 -7.93 -5.05 -13.04
C THR A 86 -7.64 -4.90 -11.55
N ALA A 87 -7.62 -3.67 -11.05
CA ALA A 87 -7.36 -3.31 -9.66
C ALA A 87 -8.57 -2.54 -9.06
N GLY A 88 -8.45 -1.95 -7.86
CA GLY A 88 -9.49 -1.15 -7.22
C GLY A 88 -10.58 -1.96 -6.53
N LYS A 89 -10.28 -3.18 -6.06
CA LYS A 89 -11.27 -4.12 -5.51
C LYS A 89 -11.31 -4.16 -3.98
N VAL A 90 -10.49 -3.37 -3.28
CA VAL A 90 -10.40 -3.43 -1.81
C VAL A 90 -11.75 -3.24 -1.15
N LEU A 91 -12.51 -2.20 -1.49
CA LEU A 91 -13.81 -1.94 -0.86
C LEU A 91 -14.82 -3.07 -1.10
N ALA A 92 -14.89 -3.58 -2.33
CA ALA A 92 -15.79 -4.69 -2.67
C ALA A 92 -15.39 -5.96 -1.90
N ASN A 93 -14.11 -6.26 -1.78
CA ASN A 93 -13.61 -7.44 -1.08
C ASN A 93 -13.70 -7.30 0.45
N ILE A 94 -13.58 -6.11 1.02
CA ILE A 94 -13.90 -5.84 2.44
C ILE A 94 -15.38 -6.15 2.71
N ALA A 95 -16.28 -5.65 1.87
CA ALA A 95 -17.71 -5.91 2.00
C ALA A 95 -18.03 -7.41 1.84
N ALA A 96 -17.41 -8.09 0.86
CA ALA A 96 -17.54 -9.54 0.66
C ALA A 96 -17.00 -10.35 1.86
N ALA A 97 -15.99 -9.83 2.57
CA ALA A 97 -15.50 -10.41 3.83
C ALA A 97 -16.47 -10.17 5.02
N GLY A 98 -17.58 -9.50 4.81
CA GLY A 98 -18.58 -9.19 5.85
C GLY A 98 -18.16 -8.04 6.78
N VAL A 99 -17.21 -7.21 6.37
CA VAL A 99 -16.73 -6.08 7.16
C VAL A 99 -17.31 -4.78 6.63
N ASP A 100 -17.92 -4.00 7.52
CA ASP A 100 -18.33 -2.63 7.20
C ASP A 100 -17.10 -1.71 7.22
N PRO A 101 -16.78 -0.99 6.12
CA PRO A 101 -15.71 -0.01 6.11
C PRO A 101 -15.77 1.04 7.22
N ALA A 102 -16.99 1.39 7.69
CA ALA A 102 -17.17 2.31 8.81
C ALA A 102 -16.74 1.72 10.18
N SER A 103 -16.60 0.39 10.29
CA SER A 103 -16.08 -0.27 11.49
C SER A 103 -14.55 -0.22 11.62
N ILE A 104 -13.85 0.20 10.56
CA ILE A 104 -12.40 0.34 10.56
C ILE A 104 -12.03 1.62 11.30
N GLU A 105 -11.28 1.47 12.39
CA GLU A 105 -10.90 2.57 13.28
C GLU A 105 -9.57 3.23 12.89
N THR A 106 -8.72 2.50 12.16
CA THR A 106 -7.38 2.98 11.79
C THR A 106 -7.04 2.52 10.38
N VAL A 107 -6.56 3.42 9.54
CA VAL A 107 -5.90 3.10 8.27
C VAL A 107 -4.41 3.37 8.41
N LEU A 108 -3.60 2.36 8.17
CA LEU A 108 -2.14 2.44 8.21
C LEU A 108 -1.61 2.46 6.78
N LEU A 109 -0.88 3.50 6.37
CA LEU A 109 -0.18 3.52 5.09
C LEU A 109 1.30 3.24 5.28
N THR A 110 1.85 2.34 4.46
CA THR A 110 3.31 2.18 4.37
C THR A 110 3.94 3.38 3.68
N HIS A 111 3.26 3.93 2.68
CA HIS A 111 3.63 5.14 1.95
C HIS A 111 2.44 5.61 1.08
N MET A 112 2.59 6.75 0.39
CA MET A 112 1.46 7.40 -0.29
C MET A 112 1.44 7.21 -1.82
N HIS A 113 2.03 6.13 -2.36
CA HIS A 113 1.82 5.80 -3.77
C HIS A 113 0.37 5.35 -4.06
N PRO A 114 -0.10 5.48 -5.32
CA PRO A 114 -1.52 5.27 -5.66
C PRO A 114 -2.01 3.83 -5.44
N ASP A 115 -1.14 2.83 -5.53
CA ASP A 115 -1.49 1.44 -5.25
C ASP A 115 -1.67 1.14 -3.75
N HIS A 116 -1.37 2.09 -2.89
CA HIS A 116 -1.48 2.02 -1.43
C HIS A 116 -2.53 2.96 -0.85
N SER A 117 -2.63 4.18 -1.39
CA SER A 117 -3.43 5.25 -0.81
C SER A 117 -4.67 5.65 -1.61
N ALA A 118 -4.80 5.22 -2.88
CA ALA A 118 -5.84 5.74 -3.77
C ALA A 118 -7.26 5.22 -3.48
N GLY A 119 -7.41 4.29 -2.54
CA GLY A 119 -8.71 3.82 -2.06
C GLY A 119 -9.17 4.48 -0.76
N LEU A 120 -8.58 5.61 -0.32
CA LEU A 120 -8.98 6.31 0.90
C LEU A 120 -10.31 7.04 0.78
N SER A 121 -10.52 7.73 -0.33
CA SER A 121 -11.70 8.58 -0.54
C SER A 121 -12.18 8.55 -1.98
N ASP A 122 -13.43 8.94 -2.17
CA ASP A 122 -14.01 9.19 -3.48
C ASP A 122 -13.41 10.48 -4.07
N PRO A 123 -12.66 10.42 -5.17
CA PRO A 123 -11.99 11.60 -5.73
C PRO A 123 -12.98 12.65 -6.28
N ALA A 124 -14.21 12.24 -6.63
CA ALA A 124 -15.21 13.17 -7.17
C ALA A 124 -15.88 14.01 -6.07
N THR A 125 -16.06 13.44 -4.88
CA THR A 125 -16.81 14.08 -3.78
C THR A 125 -15.97 14.39 -2.55
N GLY A 126 -14.77 13.82 -2.42
CA GLY A 126 -13.95 13.89 -1.22
C GLY A 126 -14.51 13.08 -0.05
N ARG A 127 -15.52 12.23 -0.27
CA ARG A 127 -16.12 11.40 0.78
C ARG A 127 -15.14 10.32 1.21
N ARG A 128 -14.85 10.25 2.51
CA ARG A 128 -14.01 9.19 3.10
C ARG A 128 -14.72 7.85 2.98
N TYR A 129 -14.01 6.82 2.48
CA TYR A 129 -14.57 5.46 2.47
C TYR A 129 -14.50 4.83 3.86
N PHE A 130 -13.50 5.15 4.66
CA PHE A 130 -13.34 4.71 6.05
C PHE A 130 -13.70 5.88 6.97
N SER A 131 -15.01 6.16 7.11
CA SER A 131 -15.51 7.41 7.70
C SER A 131 -15.09 7.63 9.16
N ASN A 132 -14.88 6.57 9.92
CA ASN A 132 -14.51 6.63 11.33
C ASN A 132 -13.00 6.47 11.58
N ALA A 133 -12.23 6.14 10.55
CA ALA A 133 -10.82 5.83 10.70
C ALA A 133 -9.95 7.06 10.96
N GLU A 134 -8.95 6.89 11.84
CA GLU A 134 -7.74 7.70 11.90
C GLU A 134 -6.81 7.22 10.77
N LEU A 135 -6.25 8.15 10.00
CA LEU A 135 -5.19 7.84 9.04
C LEU A 135 -3.83 7.94 9.74
N VAL A 136 -3.01 6.91 9.63
CA VAL A 136 -1.68 6.84 10.24
C VAL A 136 -0.64 6.69 9.15
N VAL A 137 0.28 7.65 9.07
CA VAL A 137 1.31 7.69 8.03
C VAL A 137 2.61 8.28 8.61
N HIS A 138 3.76 7.87 8.06
CA HIS A 138 5.05 8.40 8.50
C HIS A 138 5.16 9.90 8.22
N GLU A 139 5.75 10.67 9.15
CA GLU A 139 5.82 12.13 9.08
C GLU A 139 6.51 12.69 7.82
N ASN A 140 7.38 11.93 7.18
CA ASN A 140 8.09 12.33 5.96
C ASN A 140 7.26 12.15 4.68
N GLU A 141 6.11 11.47 4.73
CA GLU A 141 5.28 11.27 3.53
C GLU A 141 4.54 12.55 3.12
N PRO A 142 3.72 13.19 3.98
CA PRO A 142 2.96 14.35 3.56
C PRO A 142 3.83 15.51 3.05
N PRO A 143 4.95 15.90 3.70
CA PRO A 143 5.78 17.00 3.19
C PRO A 143 6.31 16.76 1.77
N HIS A 144 6.68 15.53 1.44
CA HIS A 144 7.15 15.16 0.10
C HIS A 144 6.06 15.32 -0.96
N TRP A 145 4.88 14.74 -0.72
CA TRP A 145 3.80 14.74 -1.71
C TRP A 145 3.11 16.10 -1.85
N PHE A 146 3.21 16.97 -0.85
CA PHE A 146 2.68 18.32 -0.88
C PHE A 146 3.73 19.38 -1.28
N ASP A 147 4.93 18.97 -1.65
CA ASP A 147 5.98 19.87 -2.18
C ASP A 147 5.71 20.21 -3.66
N ASP A 148 5.33 21.46 -3.94
CA ASP A 148 5.06 21.93 -5.30
C ASP A 148 6.33 22.01 -6.14
N ALA A 149 7.47 22.28 -5.54
CA ALA A 149 8.75 22.33 -6.26
C ALA A 149 9.21 20.92 -6.68
N ALA A 150 8.99 19.93 -5.84
CA ALA A 150 9.22 18.52 -6.19
C ALA A 150 8.26 18.06 -7.29
N MET A 151 6.96 18.38 -7.16
CA MET A 151 5.95 18.07 -8.16
C MET A 151 6.29 18.68 -9.53
N ALA A 152 6.71 19.94 -9.59
CA ALA A 152 7.04 20.61 -10.84
C ALA A 152 8.22 19.98 -11.59
N LYS A 153 9.11 19.28 -10.91
CA LYS A 153 10.25 18.55 -11.51
C LYS A 153 9.88 17.13 -11.97
N ALA A 154 8.73 16.62 -11.57
CA ALA A 154 8.28 15.27 -11.91
C ALA A 154 7.71 15.23 -13.33
N SER A 155 7.71 14.04 -13.97
CA SER A 155 7.03 13.85 -15.24
C SER A 155 5.51 14.06 -15.08
N GLU A 156 4.81 14.44 -16.17
CA GLU A 156 3.35 14.63 -16.14
C GLU A 156 2.60 13.43 -15.56
N ARG A 157 3.05 12.22 -15.88
CA ARG A 157 2.49 11.00 -15.33
C ARG A 157 2.67 10.94 -13.80
N GLN A 158 3.86 11.25 -13.29
CA GLN A 158 4.13 11.25 -11.84
C GLN A 158 3.37 12.37 -11.14
N GLN A 159 3.30 13.56 -11.73
CA GLN A 159 2.48 14.67 -11.20
C GLN A 159 1.04 14.20 -10.98
N ARG A 160 0.41 13.63 -12.00
CA ARG A 160 -0.99 13.20 -11.94
C ARG A 160 -1.20 11.98 -11.05
N LEU A 161 -0.44 10.90 -11.25
CA LEU A 161 -0.68 9.63 -10.57
C LEU A 161 -0.13 9.57 -9.16
N TYR A 162 0.94 10.32 -8.85
CA TYR A 162 1.57 10.25 -7.53
C TYR A 162 1.22 11.48 -6.69
N PHE A 163 1.63 12.68 -7.11
CA PHE A 163 1.42 13.89 -6.33
C PHE A 163 -0.05 14.27 -6.19
N MET A 164 -0.77 14.38 -7.31
CA MET A 164 -2.19 14.76 -7.25
C MET A 164 -3.03 13.71 -6.57
N CYS A 165 -2.83 12.42 -6.88
CA CYS A 165 -3.53 11.33 -6.22
C CYS A 165 -3.31 11.36 -4.71
N ALA A 166 -2.06 11.46 -4.25
CA ALA A 166 -1.75 11.55 -2.82
C ALA A 166 -2.46 12.72 -2.14
N ARG A 167 -2.45 13.91 -2.77
CA ARG A 167 -3.14 15.11 -2.27
C ARG A 167 -4.65 14.93 -2.20
N GLU A 168 -5.27 14.43 -3.26
CA GLU A 168 -6.72 14.18 -3.33
C GLU A 168 -7.18 13.19 -2.26
N GLN A 169 -6.42 12.10 -2.08
CA GLN A 169 -6.79 11.01 -1.19
C GLN A 169 -6.57 11.34 0.30
N ILE A 170 -5.54 12.12 0.62
CA ILE A 170 -5.21 12.47 2.01
C ILE A 170 -5.95 13.69 2.52
N THR A 171 -6.23 14.68 1.66
CA THR A 171 -6.90 15.92 2.05
C THR A 171 -8.19 15.69 2.85
N PRO A 172 -9.08 14.74 2.50
CA PRO A 172 -10.26 14.45 3.31
C PRO A 172 -9.96 13.97 4.75
N TYR A 173 -8.77 13.42 4.99
CA TYR A 173 -8.35 12.91 6.31
C TYR A 173 -7.50 13.91 7.10
N LYS A 174 -7.28 15.13 6.61
CA LYS A 174 -6.39 16.13 7.23
C LYS A 174 -6.64 16.33 8.73
N ASP A 175 -7.88 16.33 9.15
CA ASP A 175 -8.31 16.50 10.54
C ASP A 175 -8.18 15.22 11.39
N ARG A 176 -7.90 14.09 10.78
CA ARG A 176 -7.80 12.76 11.39
C ARG A 176 -6.50 12.03 11.05
N THR A 177 -5.47 12.75 10.64
CA THR A 177 -4.18 12.17 10.32
C THR A 177 -3.26 12.23 11.53
N ARG A 178 -2.77 11.07 11.96
CA ARG A 178 -1.71 10.93 12.95
C ARG A 178 -0.40 10.61 12.26
N LEU A 179 0.59 11.46 12.47
CA LEU A 179 1.95 11.26 11.98
C LEU A 179 2.77 10.47 12.99
N PHE A 180 3.66 9.60 12.51
CA PHE A 180 4.59 8.86 13.36
C PHE A 180 6.01 8.88 12.76
N GLN A 181 7.00 8.59 13.60
CA GLN A 181 8.40 8.36 13.17
C GLN A 181 8.77 6.89 13.26
N LYS A 182 8.47 6.25 14.38
CA LYS A 182 8.75 4.84 14.69
C LYS A 182 7.90 4.38 15.87
N GLY A 183 7.93 3.09 16.15
CA GLY A 183 7.28 2.51 17.32
C GLY A 183 5.94 1.87 17.01
N GLU A 184 5.13 1.69 18.03
CA GLU A 184 3.82 1.06 17.90
C GLU A 184 2.83 2.02 17.23
N VAL A 185 2.23 1.59 16.13
CA VAL A 185 1.26 2.37 15.33
C VAL A 185 -0.16 1.88 15.47
N PHE A 186 -0.33 0.63 15.91
CA PHE A 186 -1.60 -0.02 16.24
C PHE A 186 -1.32 -1.13 17.26
N PRO A 187 -2.26 -1.54 18.14
CA PRO A 187 -1.99 -2.52 19.17
C PRO A 187 -1.28 -3.77 18.66
N GLY A 188 -0.07 -4.02 19.16
CA GLY A 188 0.82 -5.12 18.78
C GLY A 188 1.48 -4.98 17.39
N VAL A 189 1.34 -3.85 16.71
CA VAL A 189 1.93 -3.57 15.38
C VAL A 189 2.94 -2.43 15.49
N THR A 190 4.20 -2.75 15.23
CA THR A 190 5.31 -1.79 15.27
C THR A 190 5.72 -1.39 13.86
N ALA A 191 5.83 -0.11 13.60
CA ALA A 191 6.35 0.45 12.37
C ALA A 191 7.88 0.38 12.33
N ILE A 192 8.42 -0.04 11.18
CA ILE A 192 9.85 -0.09 10.88
C ILE A 192 10.11 0.82 9.69
N PRO A 193 10.79 1.96 9.86
CA PRO A 193 11.20 2.80 8.75
C PRO A 193 12.05 2.03 7.73
N CYS A 194 11.69 2.13 6.46
CA CYS A 194 12.35 1.49 5.32
C CYS A 194 12.54 2.52 4.19
N HIS A 195 13.09 3.69 4.54
CA HIS A 195 13.23 4.82 3.62
C HIS A 195 14.00 4.46 2.35
N GLY A 196 13.64 5.09 1.24
CA GLY A 196 14.32 4.94 -0.05
C GLY A 196 13.38 4.79 -1.23
N HIS A 197 12.30 4.03 -1.08
CA HIS A 197 11.22 3.96 -2.08
C HIS A 197 10.38 5.25 -2.09
N THR A 198 10.04 5.73 -0.89
CA THR A 198 9.62 7.11 -0.60
C THR A 198 10.35 7.61 0.64
N PRO A 199 10.34 8.92 0.94
CA PRO A 199 11.02 9.46 2.12
C PRO A 199 10.50 8.93 3.46
N GLY A 200 9.22 8.53 3.53
CA GLY A 200 8.58 7.99 4.71
C GLY A 200 8.21 6.52 4.62
N HIS A 201 8.70 5.79 3.59
CA HIS A 201 8.32 4.38 3.43
C HIS A 201 8.60 3.56 4.69
N THR A 202 7.60 2.79 5.09
CA THR A 202 7.59 2.05 6.34
C THR A 202 7.09 0.63 6.11
N SER A 203 7.67 -0.33 6.77
CA SER A 203 7.14 -1.67 6.93
C SER A 203 6.50 -1.81 8.31
N SER A 204 5.56 -2.70 8.47
CA SER A 204 4.95 -3.01 9.76
C SER A 204 5.31 -4.42 10.21
N ARG A 205 5.57 -4.60 11.49
CA ARG A 205 5.83 -5.93 12.05
C ARG A 205 5.12 -6.13 13.39
N ARG A 206 4.77 -7.37 13.67
CA ARG A 206 4.64 -7.92 15.01
C ARG A 206 5.92 -8.66 15.38
N SER A 207 6.24 -8.83 16.65
CA SER A 207 7.52 -9.38 17.19
C SER A 207 8.12 -10.58 16.43
N CYS A 208 7.36 -11.27 15.56
CA CYS A 208 7.82 -12.42 14.77
C CYS A 208 7.44 -12.39 13.28
N VAL A 209 6.71 -11.38 12.77
CA VAL A 209 6.24 -11.35 11.37
C VAL A 209 6.34 -9.93 10.81
N CYS A 210 7.00 -9.81 9.66
CA CYS A 210 7.10 -8.55 8.92
C CYS A 210 5.98 -8.48 7.86
N TRP A 211 5.27 -7.37 7.82
CA TRP A 211 4.27 -7.05 6.83
C TRP A 211 4.89 -6.04 5.87
N SER A 212 5.32 -6.51 4.75
CA SER A 212 5.68 -5.68 3.61
C SER A 212 4.75 -6.06 2.47
N THR A 213 4.25 -5.09 1.75
CA THR A 213 3.43 -5.29 0.55
C THR A 213 4.16 -6.03 -0.56
N MET A 214 5.47 -6.17 -0.43
CA MET A 214 6.32 -7.01 -1.26
C MET A 214 6.77 -8.25 -0.48
N GLN A 215 6.10 -9.37 -0.68
CA GLN A 215 6.44 -10.76 -0.31
C GLN A 215 6.94 -10.99 1.13
N CYS A 216 6.26 -11.83 1.88
CA CYS A 216 6.74 -12.38 3.15
C CYS A 216 8.05 -13.16 2.96
N VAL A 217 9.18 -12.52 3.20
CA VAL A 217 10.48 -13.16 3.34
C VAL A 217 10.86 -13.15 4.82
N PRO A 218 11.34 -14.25 5.42
CA PRO A 218 11.76 -14.27 6.81
C PRO A 218 12.82 -13.19 7.09
N ILE A 219 12.63 -12.41 8.14
CA ILE A 219 13.33 -11.16 8.51
C ILE A 219 14.87 -11.26 8.48
N LYS A 220 15.46 -12.42 8.66
CA LYS A 220 16.93 -12.55 8.69
C LYS A 220 17.65 -12.26 7.36
N ARG A 221 16.92 -12.13 6.24
CA ARG A 221 17.50 -11.84 4.91
C ARG A 221 16.99 -10.55 4.23
N ALA A 222 15.88 -9.98 4.66
CA ALA A 222 15.25 -8.86 3.97
C ALA A 222 15.99 -7.51 4.13
N CYS A 223 16.78 -7.34 5.20
CA CYS A 223 17.49 -6.08 5.44
C CYS A 223 18.92 -6.04 4.88
N ARG A 224 19.38 -7.09 4.19
CA ARG A 224 20.69 -7.07 3.52
C ARG A 224 20.50 -7.37 2.04
N GLY A 225 20.45 -6.34 1.21
CA GLY A 225 20.71 -6.50 -0.22
C GLY A 225 19.63 -6.10 -1.22
N PHE A 226 18.59 -5.36 -0.85
CA PHE A 226 17.73 -4.70 -1.84
C PHE A 226 17.98 -3.19 -1.83
N SER A 227 18.91 -2.75 -2.67
CA SER A 227 18.96 -1.34 -3.06
C SER A 227 17.84 -1.10 -4.07
N PHE A 228 16.65 -0.78 -3.59
CA PHE A 228 15.62 -0.20 -4.44
C PHE A 228 16.00 1.25 -4.73
N LEU A 229 16.04 1.54 -6.01
CA LEU A 229 16.13 2.80 -6.72
C LEU A 229 16.20 4.05 -5.82
N ARG A 230 17.41 4.58 -5.62
CA ARG A 230 17.57 6.00 -5.36
C ARG A 230 17.10 6.73 -6.60
N GLU A 231 16.09 7.59 -6.45
CA GLU A 231 15.93 8.67 -7.39
C GLU A 231 17.25 9.46 -7.42
N PRO A 232 17.71 9.93 -8.58
CA PRO A 232 18.94 10.70 -8.65
C PRO A 232 18.74 11.97 -7.80
N SER A 233 19.44 12.06 -6.67
CA SER A 233 19.65 13.33 -6.00
C SER A 233 20.28 14.26 -7.04
N SER A 234 19.67 15.42 -7.27
CA SER A 234 20.24 16.49 -8.07
C SER A 234 21.66 16.78 -7.58
N ALA A 235 22.64 16.18 -8.25
CA ALA A 235 24.03 16.58 -8.08
C ALA A 235 24.14 18.00 -8.59
N SER A 236 24.45 18.93 -7.70
CA SER A 236 24.94 20.24 -8.00
C SER A 236 26.09 20.16 -8.99
N VAL A 237 25.86 20.64 -10.22
CA VAL A 237 26.94 21.01 -11.15
C VAL A 237 27.41 22.38 -10.67
N GLY A 238 28.61 22.43 -10.13
CA GLY A 238 29.42 23.62 -9.95
C GLY A 238 30.03 24.05 -11.29
#